data_465e95746fa7fcfb312a59ebeef5848b
#
_entry.id   465e95746fa7fcfb312a59ebeef5848b
#
_cell.length_a   1.000
_cell.length_b   1.000
_cell.length_c   1.000
_cell.angle_alpha   90.00
_cell.angle_beta   90.00
_cell.angle_gamma   90.00
#
_symmetry.space_group_name_H-M   'P 1'
#
loop_
_entity.id
_entity.type
_entity.pdbx_description
1 polymer ?
#
loop_
_entity_poly.entity_id
_entity_poly.type
_entity_poly.pdbx_seq_one_letter_code
_entity_poly.pdbx_strand_id
1 'polypeptide(L)'
;KDNRMTNMVSSGSKGKPINISQMVACLGQQNVDGKRIPAGYNDRSLPHFTKYNVSPESRGFVENSFINGLTPQEFFFHAMGGREGLIDTAVKTSETGYIQRKLIKAMEDLKVYNNLSVRNANGNIVQFLYGEDGMNYEKIETQYLSHLDTNITKLEKDHKFTSTEDFESFMTKSAVKEMKQTKTWKKNLNEFVSQLKDDMYYLRSFIFKGYGNNQVCFPININRIIHSMKMKCNIQPELLTNLNPMYVIQSIENLENKSKAHDIIRGTKLFMILLRSYLSPKRAIKYHRLTKMAFDHIMATIEMKYYDSLVEPGEMVGPIAAQSIDETAT
;
A
#
# COMPACT_ATOMS: atom_id res chain seq x y z
N LYS A 1 5.66 -6.29 -27.92
CA LYS A 1 6.79 -7.25 -28.16
C LYS A 1 7.59 -7.30 -26.87
N ASP A 2 7.60 -8.46 -26.25
CA ASP A 2 8.12 -8.66 -24.89
C ASP A 2 9.64 -8.63 -24.87
N ASN A 3 10.20 -7.49 -24.48
CA ASN A 3 11.61 -7.41 -24.17
C ASN A 3 11.84 -7.93 -22.74
N ARG A 4 12.66 -8.95 -22.58
CA ARG A 4 12.95 -9.58 -21.28
C ARG A 4 13.50 -8.60 -20.25
N MET A 5 14.31 -7.62 -20.66
CA MET A 5 14.84 -6.60 -19.76
C MET A 5 13.74 -5.66 -19.25
N THR A 6 12.84 -5.24 -20.14
CA THR A 6 11.68 -4.44 -19.75
C THR A 6 10.78 -5.20 -18.80
N ASN A 7 10.57 -6.50 -19.04
CA ASN A 7 9.76 -7.35 -18.14
C ASN A 7 10.40 -7.51 -16.75
N MET A 8 11.73 -7.68 -16.65
CA MET A 8 12.43 -7.74 -15.37
C MET A 8 12.29 -6.45 -14.56
N VAL A 9 12.39 -5.30 -15.23
CA VAL A 9 12.24 -3.99 -14.58
C VAL A 9 10.79 -3.72 -14.20
N SER A 10 9.84 -4.00 -15.09
CA SER A 10 8.41 -3.75 -14.83
C SER A 10 7.83 -4.67 -13.76
N SER A 11 8.34 -5.90 -13.63
CA SER A 11 7.98 -6.83 -12.55
C SER A 11 8.64 -6.50 -11.21
N GLY A 12 9.58 -5.54 -11.17
CA GLY A 12 10.31 -5.17 -9.98
C GLY A 12 11.36 -6.21 -9.50
N SER A 13 11.61 -7.25 -10.30
CA SER A 13 12.53 -8.34 -9.92
C SER A 13 13.98 -7.88 -9.89
N LYS A 14 14.42 -7.09 -10.88
CA LYS A 14 15.80 -6.57 -10.93
C LYS A 14 15.94 -5.38 -11.88
N GLY A 15 16.71 -4.38 -11.45
CA GLY A 15 17.00 -3.18 -12.21
C GLY A 15 15.93 -2.10 -12.07
N LYS A 16 16.30 -0.89 -12.55
CA LYS A 16 15.41 0.29 -12.57
C LYS A 16 15.26 0.77 -14.01
N PRO A 17 14.23 1.56 -14.36
CA PRO A 17 14.06 2.12 -15.70
C PRO A 17 15.31 2.87 -16.21
N ILE A 18 16.02 3.54 -15.30
CA ILE A 18 17.27 4.25 -15.64
C ILE A 18 18.36 3.32 -16.20
N ASN A 19 18.43 2.07 -15.74
CA ASN A 19 19.40 1.11 -16.26
C ASN A 19 19.15 0.80 -17.73
N ILE A 20 17.88 0.66 -18.14
CA ILE A 20 17.51 0.45 -19.55
C ILE A 20 17.83 1.69 -20.38
N SER A 21 17.52 2.87 -19.84
CA SER A 21 17.80 4.14 -20.50
C SER A 21 19.30 4.34 -20.76
N GLN A 22 20.15 4.02 -19.79
CA GLN A 22 21.61 4.11 -19.94
C GLN A 22 22.18 3.09 -20.93
N MET A 23 21.57 1.91 -21.04
CA MET A 23 22.00 0.92 -22.01
C MET A 23 21.66 1.32 -23.44
N VAL A 24 20.47 1.88 -23.67
CA VAL A 24 19.90 2.05 -25.01
C VAL A 24 19.99 3.51 -25.50
N ALA A 25 19.75 4.47 -24.64
CA ALA A 25 19.67 5.88 -25.02
C ALA A 25 20.98 6.63 -24.76
N CYS A 26 21.28 7.00 -23.53
CA CYS A 26 22.53 7.68 -23.14
C CYS A 26 22.79 7.53 -21.65
N LEU A 27 24.06 7.69 -21.22
CA LEU A 27 24.42 7.68 -19.82
C LEU A 27 24.01 8.99 -19.11
N GLY A 28 24.07 10.12 -19.82
CA GLY A 28 23.72 11.42 -19.28
C GLY A 28 24.85 12.11 -18.50
N GLN A 29 24.49 13.10 -17.68
CA GLN A 29 25.45 13.91 -16.93
C GLN A 29 26.15 13.11 -15.83
N GLN A 30 27.48 13.13 -15.85
CA GLN A 30 28.32 12.60 -14.77
C GLN A 30 28.61 13.71 -13.76
N ASN A 31 28.44 13.40 -12.47
CA ASN A 31 28.66 14.34 -11.38
C ASN A 31 29.75 13.81 -10.43
N VAL A 32 30.47 14.75 -9.85
CA VAL A 32 31.46 14.51 -8.77
C VAL A 32 31.21 15.57 -7.69
N ASP A 33 31.15 15.16 -6.43
CA ASP A 33 30.76 16.01 -5.28
C ASP A 33 29.42 16.73 -5.48
N GLY A 34 28.44 16.07 -6.13
CA GLY A 34 27.14 16.62 -6.43
C GLY A 34 27.12 17.75 -7.48
N LYS A 35 28.22 17.99 -8.15
CA LYS A 35 28.42 19.04 -9.15
C LYS A 35 28.87 18.44 -10.49
N ARG A 36 28.71 19.23 -11.57
CA ARG A 36 29.30 18.86 -12.87
C ARG A 36 30.81 18.71 -12.75
N ILE A 37 31.43 17.95 -13.63
CA ILE A 37 32.88 17.69 -13.61
C ILE A 37 33.66 19.02 -13.46
N PRO A 38 34.54 19.13 -12.46
CA PRO A 38 35.28 20.35 -12.20
C PRO A 38 36.37 20.61 -13.24
N ALA A 39 36.72 21.88 -13.45
CA ALA A 39 37.86 22.27 -14.28
C ALA A 39 39.17 22.23 -13.43
N GLY A 40 39.54 21.04 -12.95
CA GLY A 40 40.70 20.84 -12.06
C GLY A 40 42.06 20.76 -12.77
N TYR A 41 42.08 20.75 -14.09
CA TYR A 41 43.31 20.60 -14.88
C TYR A 41 43.60 21.88 -15.69
N ASN A 42 44.24 22.86 -15.06
CA ASN A 42 44.65 24.12 -15.65
C ASN A 42 43.49 24.80 -16.44
N ASP A 43 42.38 25.11 -15.74
CA ASP A 43 41.13 25.74 -16.22
C ASP A 43 40.35 24.93 -17.25
N ARG A 44 40.51 23.64 -17.29
CA ARG A 44 39.79 22.68 -18.15
C ARG A 44 39.62 21.34 -17.44
N SER A 45 38.64 20.55 -17.88
CA SER A 45 38.38 19.24 -17.25
C SER A 45 39.34 18.16 -17.66
N LEU A 46 39.77 18.19 -18.95
CA LEU A 46 40.78 17.28 -19.51
C LEU A 46 41.65 18.02 -20.51
N PRO A 47 42.90 17.53 -20.79
CA PRO A 47 43.79 18.12 -21.80
C PRO A 47 43.18 18.19 -23.22
N HIS A 48 42.21 17.36 -23.55
CA HIS A 48 41.52 17.31 -24.84
C HIS A 48 40.62 18.52 -25.13
N PHE A 49 40.20 19.23 -24.07
CA PHE A 49 39.34 20.40 -24.19
C PHE A 49 40.16 21.70 -24.11
N THR A 50 39.65 22.73 -24.76
CA THR A 50 40.22 24.08 -24.64
C THR A 50 39.99 24.66 -23.26
N LYS A 51 40.85 25.59 -22.82
CA LYS A 51 40.66 26.30 -21.56
C LYS A 51 39.33 27.04 -21.52
N TYR A 52 38.71 27.08 -20.34
CA TYR A 52 37.43 27.74 -20.12
C TYR A 52 36.24 27.18 -20.93
N ASN A 53 36.37 25.99 -21.51
CA ASN A 53 35.29 25.36 -22.22
C ASN A 53 34.19 24.93 -21.22
N VAL A 54 32.95 25.42 -21.45
CA VAL A 54 31.76 25.14 -20.64
C VAL A 54 30.73 24.25 -21.37
N SER A 55 31.12 23.68 -22.53
CA SER A 55 30.24 22.78 -23.27
C SER A 55 29.79 21.60 -22.45
N PRO A 56 28.62 21.00 -22.71
CA PRO A 56 28.15 19.84 -21.98
C PRO A 56 29.16 18.69 -21.94
N GLU A 57 29.80 18.40 -23.09
CA GLU A 57 30.82 17.36 -23.24
C GLU A 57 32.03 17.59 -22.29
N SER A 58 32.55 18.82 -22.27
CA SER A 58 33.71 19.16 -21.44
C SER A 58 33.39 19.11 -19.94
N ARG A 59 32.11 19.24 -19.57
CA ARG A 59 31.64 19.25 -18.18
C ARG A 59 30.99 17.93 -17.77
N GLY A 60 31.24 16.84 -18.51
CA GLY A 60 30.88 15.50 -18.12
C GLY A 60 29.53 14.98 -18.58
N PHE A 61 28.92 15.59 -19.59
CA PHE A 61 27.74 15.02 -20.22
C PHE A 61 28.17 13.91 -21.19
N VAL A 62 27.61 12.71 -21.01
CA VAL A 62 27.86 11.53 -21.84
C VAL A 62 26.63 11.31 -22.72
N GLU A 63 26.79 11.56 -24.05
CA GLU A 63 25.71 11.38 -25.03
C GLU A 63 25.55 9.94 -25.51
N ASN A 64 26.62 9.15 -25.42
CA ASN A 64 26.62 7.76 -25.84
C ASN A 64 25.99 6.83 -24.80
N SER A 65 25.50 5.70 -25.30
CA SER A 65 24.98 4.59 -24.49
C SER A 65 26.01 3.48 -24.34
N PHE A 66 25.77 2.53 -23.42
CA PHE A 66 26.63 1.37 -23.32
C PHE A 66 26.66 0.50 -24.58
N ILE A 67 25.55 0.46 -25.33
CA ILE A 67 25.48 -0.32 -26.59
C ILE A 67 26.34 0.34 -27.68
N ASN A 68 26.31 1.67 -27.80
CA ASN A 68 27.13 2.41 -28.75
C ASN A 68 28.61 2.41 -28.39
N GLY A 69 28.92 2.28 -27.11
CA GLY A 69 30.26 2.46 -26.60
C GLY A 69 30.58 3.92 -26.25
N LEU A 70 31.50 4.14 -25.32
CA LEU A 70 31.88 5.47 -24.83
C LEU A 70 33.16 5.93 -25.52
N THR A 71 33.28 7.24 -25.76
CA THR A 71 34.55 7.86 -26.11
C THR A 71 35.53 7.81 -24.93
N PRO A 72 36.85 7.91 -25.12
CA PRO A 72 37.81 7.91 -24.01
C PRO A 72 37.52 8.97 -22.94
N GLN A 73 37.10 10.16 -23.36
CA GLN A 73 36.78 11.27 -22.44
C GLN A 73 35.52 10.94 -21.62
N GLU A 74 34.48 10.48 -22.26
CA GLU A 74 33.23 10.06 -21.62
C GLU A 74 33.45 8.92 -20.64
N PHE A 75 34.27 7.94 -21.04
CA PHE A 75 34.63 6.84 -20.16
C PHE A 75 35.36 7.34 -18.90
N PHE A 76 36.30 8.29 -19.08
CA PHE A 76 37.03 8.85 -17.94
C PHE A 76 36.10 9.56 -16.96
N PHE A 77 35.19 10.37 -17.43
CA PHE A 77 34.19 11.04 -16.59
C PHE A 77 33.26 10.06 -15.89
N HIS A 78 32.84 9.03 -16.62
CA HIS A 78 32.04 7.96 -16.03
C HIS A 78 32.81 7.19 -14.92
N ALA A 79 34.09 6.93 -15.15
CA ALA A 79 34.94 6.31 -14.16
C ALA A 79 35.16 7.18 -12.93
N MET A 80 35.27 8.50 -13.07
CA MET A 80 35.33 9.43 -11.93
C MET A 80 34.05 9.38 -11.07
N GLY A 81 32.87 9.47 -11.70
CA GLY A 81 31.61 9.35 -10.99
C GLY A 81 31.40 7.98 -10.35
N GLY A 82 31.79 6.91 -11.05
CA GLY A 82 31.76 5.55 -10.49
C GLY A 82 32.67 5.36 -9.31
N ARG A 83 33.87 5.95 -9.34
CA ARG A 83 34.82 5.90 -8.20
C ARG A 83 34.27 6.60 -6.95
N GLU A 84 33.68 7.76 -7.12
CA GLU A 84 32.99 8.46 -6.02
C GLU A 84 31.91 7.58 -5.39
N GLY A 85 31.06 6.95 -6.22
CA GLY A 85 30.04 6.03 -5.72
C GLY A 85 30.60 4.82 -4.95
N LEU A 86 31.74 4.28 -5.37
CA LEU A 86 32.41 3.19 -4.65
C LEU A 86 32.96 3.64 -3.31
N ILE A 87 33.57 4.83 -3.25
CA ILE A 87 34.10 5.41 -2.00
C ILE A 87 32.95 5.71 -1.05
N ASP A 88 31.90 6.35 -1.53
CA ASP A 88 30.70 6.65 -0.74
C ASP A 88 30.09 5.39 -0.13
N THR A 89 29.97 4.33 -0.90
CA THR A 89 29.44 3.04 -0.40
C THR A 89 30.31 2.51 0.73
N ALA A 90 31.64 2.52 0.57
CA ALA A 90 32.55 2.02 1.58
C ALA A 90 32.49 2.83 2.88
N VAL A 91 32.41 4.16 2.80
CA VAL A 91 32.31 5.07 3.97
C VAL A 91 30.94 4.91 4.65
N LYS A 92 29.86 4.93 3.89
CA LYS A 92 28.49 4.80 4.41
C LYS A 92 28.29 3.50 5.18
N THR A 93 28.84 2.40 4.71
CA THR A 93 28.73 1.10 5.40
C THR A 93 29.26 1.16 6.84
N SER A 94 30.39 1.82 7.06
CA SER A 94 30.96 1.97 8.41
C SER A 94 30.10 2.91 9.27
N GLU A 95 29.68 4.05 8.73
CA GLU A 95 28.90 5.04 9.46
C GLU A 95 27.50 4.51 9.82
N THR A 96 26.81 3.85 8.89
CA THR A 96 25.49 3.26 9.14
C THR A 96 25.56 2.15 10.19
N GLY A 97 26.55 1.26 10.13
CA GLY A 97 26.75 0.24 11.15
C GLY A 97 26.99 0.83 12.55
N TYR A 98 27.70 1.93 12.66
CA TYR A 98 27.90 2.62 13.94
C TYR A 98 26.59 3.30 14.43
N ILE A 99 25.82 3.90 13.54
CA ILE A 99 24.49 4.48 13.86
C ILE A 99 23.55 3.38 14.33
N GLN A 100 23.47 2.25 13.60
CA GLN A 100 22.66 1.10 13.96
C GLN A 100 22.96 0.62 15.38
N ARG A 101 24.24 0.43 15.71
CA ARG A 101 24.64 0.03 17.05
C ARG A 101 24.15 1.00 18.14
N LYS A 102 24.28 2.31 17.91
CA LYS A 102 23.80 3.33 18.86
C LYS A 102 22.29 3.28 19.04
N LEU A 103 21.56 3.15 17.93
CA LEU A 103 20.09 3.07 17.96
C LEU A 103 19.61 1.80 18.68
N ILE A 104 20.21 0.64 18.37
CA ILE A 104 19.89 -0.61 19.07
C ILE A 104 20.11 -0.46 20.57
N LYS A 105 21.29 0.06 20.98
CA LYS A 105 21.61 0.26 22.40
C LYS A 105 20.68 1.25 23.11
N ALA A 106 20.17 2.25 22.40
CA ALA A 106 19.24 3.21 22.96
C ALA A 106 17.81 2.68 23.09
N MET A 107 17.43 1.68 22.30
CA MET A 107 16.05 1.18 22.19
C MET A 107 15.90 -0.31 22.53
N GLU A 108 16.95 -0.99 22.98
CA GLU A 108 16.93 -2.45 23.20
C GLU A 108 15.93 -2.92 24.27
N ASP A 109 15.49 -2.04 25.16
CA ASP A 109 14.54 -2.33 26.22
C ASP A 109 13.07 -2.05 25.87
N LEU A 110 12.80 -1.49 24.67
CA LEU A 110 11.45 -1.15 24.24
C LEU A 110 10.67 -2.38 23.75
N LYS A 111 9.58 -2.67 24.45
CA LYS A 111 8.67 -3.79 24.11
C LYS A 111 7.20 -3.40 24.18
N VAL A 112 6.37 -4.18 23.49
CA VAL A 112 4.91 -4.06 23.53
C VAL A 112 4.37 -4.76 24.77
N TYR A 113 3.46 -4.09 25.48
CA TYR A 113 2.73 -4.66 26.61
C TYR A 113 1.34 -5.15 26.20
N ASN A 114 0.64 -5.86 27.11
CA ASN A 114 -0.69 -6.45 26.83
C ASN A 114 -1.76 -5.43 26.42
N ASN A 115 -1.59 -4.18 26.80
CA ASN A 115 -2.49 -3.08 26.38
C ASN A 115 -2.04 -2.40 25.08
N LEU A 116 -1.15 -3.03 24.29
CA LEU A 116 -0.55 -2.53 23.06
C LEU A 116 0.25 -1.23 23.20
N SER A 117 0.56 -0.79 24.43
CA SER A 117 1.47 0.31 24.67
C SER A 117 2.92 -0.14 24.55
N VAL A 118 3.79 0.73 24.06
CA VAL A 118 5.24 0.50 24.04
C VAL A 118 5.87 1.12 25.28
N ARG A 119 6.62 0.33 26.03
CA ARG A 119 7.30 0.78 27.25
C ARG A 119 8.75 0.31 27.32
N ASN A 120 9.53 1.05 28.09
CA ASN A 120 10.91 0.66 28.42
C ASN A 120 10.96 -0.26 29.65
N ALA A 121 12.17 -0.68 30.05
CA ALA A 121 12.39 -1.54 31.21
C ALA A 121 11.86 -0.93 32.52
N ASN A 122 11.89 0.39 32.66
CA ASN A 122 11.39 1.10 33.85
C ASN A 122 9.87 1.26 33.88
N GLY A 123 9.15 0.78 32.84
CA GLY A 123 7.71 0.92 32.72
C GLY A 123 7.22 2.26 32.17
N ASN A 124 8.11 3.17 31.78
CA ASN A 124 7.75 4.43 31.16
C ASN A 124 7.12 4.20 29.79
N ILE A 125 6.02 4.87 29.52
CA ILE A 125 5.30 4.74 28.25
C ILE A 125 5.99 5.61 27.19
N VAL A 126 6.44 5.00 26.10
CA VAL A 126 7.00 5.65 24.91
C VAL A 126 5.92 5.90 23.88
N GLN A 127 5.04 4.91 23.65
CA GLN A 127 3.84 5.04 22.83
C GLN A 127 2.64 4.50 23.59
N PHE A 128 1.51 5.21 23.53
CA PHE A 128 0.25 4.73 24.14
C PHE A 128 -0.34 3.55 23.36
N LEU A 129 -0.17 3.55 22.06
CA LEU A 129 -0.59 2.47 21.16
C LEU A 129 0.52 2.28 20.12
N TYR A 130 0.99 1.07 19.93
CA TYR A 130 2.04 0.76 18.94
C TYR A 130 1.62 1.19 17.54
N GLY A 131 2.44 2.03 16.89
CA GLY A 131 2.18 2.53 15.53
C GLY A 131 0.87 3.34 15.37
N GLU A 132 0.25 3.77 16.49
CA GLU A 132 -1.06 4.45 16.56
C GLU A 132 -2.27 3.57 16.17
N ASP A 133 -2.04 2.38 15.61
CA ASP A 133 -3.06 1.42 15.17
C ASP A 133 -2.98 0.05 15.87
N GLY A 134 -1.88 -0.26 16.52
CA GLY A 134 -1.63 -1.53 17.19
C GLY A 134 -1.36 -2.70 16.25
N MET A 135 -1.10 -2.46 14.96
CA MET A 135 -0.95 -3.52 13.96
C MET A 135 0.51 -3.97 13.79
N ASN A 136 0.70 -5.25 13.52
CA ASN A 136 2.00 -5.81 13.19
C ASN A 136 2.35 -5.48 11.73
N TYR A 137 3.47 -4.81 11.53
CA TYR A 137 3.95 -4.37 10.22
C TYR A 137 4.14 -5.52 9.21
N GLU A 138 4.55 -6.69 9.65
CA GLU A 138 4.75 -7.87 8.78
C GLU A 138 3.48 -8.31 8.06
N LYS A 139 2.31 -8.01 8.60
CA LYS A 139 1.01 -8.43 8.07
C LYS A 139 0.33 -7.37 7.22
N ILE A 140 0.93 -6.18 7.09
CA ILE A 140 0.40 -5.05 6.33
C ILE A 140 0.70 -5.23 4.84
N GLU A 141 -0.33 -5.05 4.02
CA GLU A 141 -0.24 -5.10 2.55
C GLU A 141 -0.62 -3.74 1.94
N THR A 142 0.09 -3.33 0.91
CA THR A 142 -0.28 -2.15 0.14
C THR A 142 -1.47 -2.47 -0.77
N GLN A 143 -2.53 -1.69 -0.67
CA GLN A 143 -3.77 -1.88 -1.42
C GLN A 143 -4.19 -0.59 -2.12
N TYR A 144 -4.84 -0.72 -3.28
CA TYR A 144 -5.40 0.41 -4.02
C TYR A 144 -6.89 0.56 -3.73
N LEU A 145 -7.29 1.77 -3.35
CA LEU A 145 -8.69 2.13 -3.15
C LEU A 145 -9.31 2.65 -4.47
N SER A 146 -9.77 1.72 -5.30
CA SER A 146 -10.43 2.07 -6.57
C SER A 146 -11.67 2.96 -6.42
N HIS A 147 -12.23 3.04 -5.22
CA HIS A 147 -13.44 3.81 -4.92
C HIS A 147 -13.18 5.31 -4.82
N LEU A 148 -11.94 5.72 -4.54
CA LEU A 148 -11.59 7.14 -4.45
C LEU A 148 -11.68 7.87 -5.78
N ASP A 149 -11.45 7.17 -6.89
CA ASP A 149 -11.48 7.75 -8.24
C ASP A 149 -12.90 7.78 -8.84
N THR A 150 -13.88 7.21 -8.15
CA THR A 150 -15.24 7.11 -8.67
C THR A 150 -16.07 8.35 -8.38
N ASN A 151 -16.79 8.88 -9.39
CA ASN A 151 -17.77 9.94 -9.19
C ASN A 151 -18.96 9.45 -8.34
N ILE A 152 -19.62 10.40 -7.64
CA ILE A 152 -20.80 10.12 -6.81
C ILE A 152 -21.89 9.39 -7.61
N THR A 153 -22.10 9.78 -8.87
CA THR A 153 -23.06 9.12 -9.77
C THR A 153 -22.72 7.65 -10.06
N LYS A 154 -21.44 7.34 -10.21
CA LYS A 154 -20.96 5.97 -10.39
C LYS A 154 -21.05 5.18 -9.09
N LEU A 155 -20.73 5.79 -7.95
CA LEU A 155 -20.90 5.17 -6.64
C LEU A 155 -22.37 4.79 -6.40
N GLU A 156 -23.32 5.69 -6.69
CA GLU A 156 -24.73 5.37 -6.59
C GLU A 156 -25.12 4.20 -7.50
N LYS A 157 -24.67 4.22 -8.75
CA LYS A 157 -24.94 3.14 -9.69
C LYS A 157 -24.41 1.79 -9.21
N ASP A 158 -23.24 1.79 -8.57
CA ASP A 158 -22.58 0.56 -8.12
C ASP A 158 -23.12 0.02 -6.80
N HIS A 159 -23.73 0.87 -5.95
CA HIS A 159 -24.18 0.48 -4.61
C HIS A 159 -25.70 0.58 -4.38
N LYS A 160 -26.42 1.41 -5.15
CA LYS A 160 -27.86 1.56 -5.02
C LYS A 160 -28.61 0.59 -5.93
N PHE A 161 -29.61 -0.10 -5.41
CA PHE A 161 -30.56 -0.86 -6.21
C PHE A 161 -31.60 0.07 -6.83
N THR A 162 -31.85 -0.09 -8.12
CA THR A 162 -32.72 0.82 -8.88
C THR A 162 -34.17 0.40 -8.79
N SER A 163 -34.47 -0.91 -8.80
CA SER A 163 -35.83 -1.45 -8.73
C SER A 163 -35.89 -2.76 -7.93
N THR A 164 -37.12 -3.17 -7.56
CA THR A 164 -37.36 -4.48 -6.92
C THR A 164 -37.12 -5.65 -7.88
N GLU A 165 -37.25 -5.43 -9.18
CA GLU A 165 -36.97 -6.44 -10.22
C GLU A 165 -35.49 -6.81 -10.28
N ASP A 166 -34.59 -5.88 -9.92
CA ASP A 166 -33.16 -6.16 -9.80
C ASP A 166 -32.87 -7.30 -8.78
N PHE A 167 -33.66 -7.44 -7.72
CA PHE A 167 -33.46 -8.48 -6.72
C PHE A 167 -33.90 -9.87 -7.22
N GLU A 168 -35.01 -9.92 -7.95
CA GLU A 168 -35.60 -11.18 -8.43
C GLU A 168 -34.72 -11.87 -9.48
N SER A 169 -33.92 -11.10 -10.21
CA SER A 169 -32.99 -11.63 -11.20
C SER A 169 -31.70 -12.19 -10.57
N PHE A 170 -31.40 -11.85 -9.30
CA PHE A 170 -30.12 -12.23 -8.67
C PHE A 170 -30.27 -13.10 -7.42
N MET A 171 -31.47 -13.09 -6.81
CA MET A 171 -31.75 -13.77 -5.54
C MET A 171 -32.76 -14.88 -5.69
N THR A 172 -32.71 -15.84 -4.78
CA THR A 172 -33.74 -16.89 -4.68
C THR A 172 -35.08 -16.30 -4.19
N LYS A 173 -36.19 -16.89 -4.62
CA LYS A 173 -37.54 -16.43 -4.23
C LYS A 173 -37.74 -16.42 -2.70
N SER A 174 -37.11 -17.33 -1.97
CA SER A 174 -37.15 -17.38 -0.49
C SER A 174 -36.48 -16.16 0.13
N ALA A 175 -35.26 -15.80 -0.32
CA ALA A 175 -34.52 -14.66 0.18
C ALA A 175 -35.23 -13.31 -0.12
N VAL A 176 -35.89 -13.20 -1.29
CA VAL A 176 -36.69 -12.03 -1.65
C VAL A 176 -37.92 -11.90 -0.74
N LYS A 177 -38.57 -13.02 -0.37
CA LYS A 177 -39.70 -13.00 0.58
C LYS A 177 -39.26 -12.54 1.97
N GLU A 178 -38.18 -13.07 2.49
CA GLU A 178 -37.58 -12.68 3.79
C GLU A 178 -37.23 -11.17 3.79
N MET A 179 -36.63 -10.66 2.73
CA MET A 179 -36.30 -9.24 2.59
C MET A 179 -37.58 -8.37 2.67
N LYS A 180 -38.63 -8.77 1.91
CA LYS A 180 -39.92 -8.02 1.85
C LYS A 180 -40.69 -8.04 3.18
N GLN A 181 -40.45 -9.00 4.06
CA GLN A 181 -41.03 -9.04 5.42
C GLN A 181 -40.57 -7.87 6.27
N THR A 182 -39.35 -7.37 6.06
CA THR A 182 -38.81 -6.22 6.78
C THR A 182 -39.38 -4.93 6.17
N LYS A 183 -40.40 -4.32 6.78
CA LYS A 183 -41.08 -3.13 6.22
C LYS A 183 -40.14 -1.95 5.91
N THR A 184 -38.98 -1.86 6.56
CA THR A 184 -38.01 -0.76 6.47
C THR A 184 -36.84 -1.04 5.50
N TRP A 185 -36.85 -2.15 4.75
CA TRP A 185 -35.72 -2.55 3.92
C TRP A 185 -35.25 -1.46 2.92
N LYS A 186 -36.18 -0.73 2.29
CA LYS A 186 -35.82 0.36 1.36
C LYS A 186 -35.12 1.51 2.07
N LYS A 187 -35.60 1.85 3.28
CA LYS A 187 -35.01 2.92 4.09
C LYS A 187 -33.59 2.55 4.49
N ASN A 188 -33.38 1.36 5.03
CA ASN A 188 -32.08 0.88 5.48
C ASN A 188 -31.05 0.82 4.33
N LEU A 189 -31.47 0.38 3.13
CA LEU A 189 -30.57 0.39 1.96
C LEU A 189 -30.20 1.81 1.52
N ASN A 190 -31.13 2.76 1.56
CA ASN A 190 -30.84 4.15 1.22
C ASN A 190 -29.92 4.81 2.27
N GLU A 191 -30.13 4.53 3.55
CA GLU A 191 -29.27 4.99 4.65
C GLU A 191 -27.85 4.45 4.51
N PHE A 192 -27.69 3.17 4.16
CA PHE A 192 -26.40 2.56 3.88
C PHE A 192 -25.66 3.25 2.72
N VAL A 193 -26.37 3.58 1.62
CA VAL A 193 -25.77 4.31 0.49
C VAL A 193 -25.41 5.76 0.88
N SER A 194 -26.23 6.41 1.71
CA SER A 194 -25.90 7.74 2.25
C SER A 194 -24.64 7.69 3.09
N GLN A 195 -24.50 6.70 3.96
CA GLN A 195 -23.29 6.50 4.78
C GLN A 195 -22.05 6.25 3.91
N LEU A 196 -22.16 5.50 2.80
CA LEU A 196 -21.05 5.33 1.85
C LEU A 196 -20.63 6.65 1.18
N LYS A 197 -21.58 7.57 0.93
CA LYS A 197 -21.23 8.90 0.40
C LYS A 197 -20.47 9.73 1.43
N ASP A 198 -20.92 9.70 2.67
CA ASP A 198 -20.27 10.40 3.78
C ASP A 198 -18.86 9.82 4.01
N ASP A 199 -18.71 8.51 3.95
CA ASP A 199 -17.43 7.81 4.00
C ASP A 199 -16.48 8.24 2.87
N MET A 200 -16.97 8.34 1.63
CA MET A 200 -16.17 8.84 0.51
C MET A 200 -15.76 10.30 0.68
N TYR A 201 -16.68 11.14 1.15
CA TYR A 201 -16.37 12.54 1.44
C TYR A 201 -15.27 12.64 2.51
N TYR A 202 -15.38 11.84 3.57
CA TYR A 202 -14.40 11.78 4.64
C TYR A 202 -13.01 11.35 4.12
N LEU A 203 -12.94 10.29 3.30
CA LEU A 203 -11.70 9.83 2.72
C LEU A 203 -11.02 10.94 1.88
N ARG A 204 -11.78 11.61 1.01
CA ARG A 204 -11.25 12.64 0.11
C ARG A 204 -10.82 13.91 0.84
N SER A 205 -11.61 14.35 1.83
CA SER A 205 -11.39 15.64 2.49
C SER A 205 -10.38 15.57 3.62
N PHE A 206 -10.36 14.46 4.38
CA PHE A 206 -9.58 14.36 5.61
C PHE A 206 -8.37 13.45 5.49
N ILE A 207 -8.51 12.30 4.81
CA ILE A 207 -7.41 11.32 4.75
C ILE A 207 -6.47 11.65 3.59
N PHE A 208 -6.99 11.70 2.37
CA PHE A 208 -6.16 11.88 1.17
C PHE A 208 -5.95 13.35 0.75
N LYS A 209 -6.75 14.29 1.27
CA LYS A 209 -6.64 15.75 1.01
C LYS A 209 -6.39 16.13 -0.45
N GLY A 210 -6.99 15.40 -1.39
CA GLY A 210 -6.81 15.65 -2.83
C GLY A 210 -5.50 15.13 -3.43
N TYR A 211 -4.65 14.46 -2.66
CA TYR A 211 -3.45 13.81 -3.20
C TYR A 211 -3.85 12.56 -3.99
N GLY A 212 -3.35 12.46 -5.24
CA GLY A 212 -3.69 11.38 -6.17
C GLY A 212 -3.10 10.00 -5.84
N ASN A 213 -2.60 9.78 -4.64
CA ASN A 213 -2.09 8.50 -4.22
C ASN A 213 -3.19 7.72 -3.47
N ASN A 214 -3.85 6.81 -4.17
CA ASN A 214 -4.95 5.99 -3.65
C ASN A 214 -4.45 4.70 -2.99
N GLN A 215 -3.21 4.66 -2.54
CA GLN A 215 -2.63 3.52 -1.85
C GLN A 215 -2.86 3.59 -0.35
N VAL A 216 -3.24 2.47 0.22
CA VAL A 216 -3.42 2.28 1.67
C VAL A 216 -2.63 1.04 2.10
N CYS A 217 -1.91 1.18 3.20
CA CYS A 217 -1.29 0.03 3.86
C CYS A 217 -2.26 -0.52 4.89
N PHE A 218 -2.77 -1.73 4.65
CA PHE A 218 -3.76 -2.36 5.51
C PHE A 218 -3.60 -3.89 5.51
N PRO A 219 -3.75 -4.59 6.66
CA PRO A 219 -3.43 -6.01 6.76
C PRO A 219 -4.45 -6.93 6.08
N ILE A 220 -5.67 -6.45 5.85
CA ILE A 220 -6.76 -7.29 5.34
C ILE A 220 -7.08 -6.91 3.90
N ASN A 221 -6.75 -7.79 2.96
CA ASN A 221 -7.13 -7.64 1.55
C ASN A 221 -8.49 -8.30 1.30
N ILE A 222 -9.56 -7.51 1.44
CA ILE A 222 -10.95 -7.97 1.30
C ILE A 222 -11.21 -8.56 -0.09
N ASN A 223 -10.68 -7.96 -1.15
CA ASN A 223 -10.85 -8.47 -2.51
C ASN A 223 -10.26 -9.87 -2.68
N ARG A 224 -9.05 -10.10 -2.12
CA ARG A 224 -8.40 -11.41 -2.18
C ARG A 224 -9.19 -12.45 -1.40
N ILE A 225 -9.75 -12.09 -0.24
CA ILE A 225 -10.58 -12.99 0.56
C ILE A 225 -11.85 -13.36 -0.22
N ILE A 226 -12.54 -12.38 -0.82
CA ILE A 226 -13.72 -12.62 -1.64
C ILE A 226 -13.38 -13.55 -2.81
N HIS A 227 -12.29 -13.26 -3.54
CA HIS A 227 -11.86 -14.08 -4.68
C HIS A 227 -11.55 -15.52 -4.26
N SER A 228 -10.77 -15.70 -3.20
CA SER A 228 -10.42 -17.01 -2.66
C SER A 228 -11.66 -17.81 -2.24
N MET A 229 -12.64 -17.13 -1.62
CA MET A 229 -13.87 -17.78 -1.19
C MET A 229 -14.77 -18.14 -2.37
N LYS A 230 -14.84 -17.31 -3.41
CA LYS A 230 -15.56 -17.64 -4.66
C LYS A 230 -15.00 -18.90 -5.31
N MET A 231 -13.68 -19.05 -5.34
CA MET A 231 -13.02 -20.24 -5.88
C MET A 231 -13.28 -21.48 -5.00
N LYS A 232 -13.18 -21.36 -3.68
CA LYS A 232 -13.44 -22.46 -2.73
C LYS A 232 -14.88 -22.95 -2.78
N CYS A 233 -15.85 -22.05 -2.86
CA CYS A 233 -17.28 -22.38 -2.93
C CYS A 233 -17.77 -22.66 -4.36
N ASN A 234 -16.89 -22.58 -5.36
CA ASN A 234 -17.21 -22.79 -6.78
C ASN A 234 -18.40 -21.92 -7.26
N ILE A 235 -18.39 -20.64 -6.86
CA ILE A 235 -19.47 -19.70 -7.15
C ILE A 235 -19.38 -19.23 -8.60
N GLN A 236 -20.37 -19.63 -9.41
CA GLN A 236 -20.47 -19.23 -10.81
C GLN A 236 -21.24 -17.90 -10.98
N PRO A 237 -20.98 -17.15 -12.07
CA PRO A 237 -21.63 -15.85 -12.33
C PRO A 237 -23.16 -15.93 -12.47
N GLU A 238 -23.70 -17.10 -12.82
CA GLU A 238 -25.13 -17.33 -13.06
C GLU A 238 -25.89 -17.80 -11.80
N LEU A 239 -25.19 -18.06 -10.71
CA LEU A 239 -25.79 -18.58 -9.49
C LEU A 239 -26.76 -17.57 -8.87
N LEU A 240 -27.96 -18.01 -8.53
CA LEU A 240 -28.92 -17.25 -7.73
C LEU A 240 -28.49 -17.32 -6.27
N THR A 241 -28.28 -16.15 -5.66
CA THR A 241 -27.85 -16.09 -4.25
C THR A 241 -29.02 -16.20 -3.28
N ASN A 242 -28.78 -16.86 -2.15
CA ASN A 242 -29.70 -16.90 -1.00
C ASN A 242 -29.36 -15.83 0.07
N LEU A 243 -28.44 -14.91 -0.23
CA LEU A 243 -27.98 -13.87 0.70
C LEU A 243 -29.00 -12.73 0.79
N ASN A 244 -29.49 -12.42 2.00
CA ASN A 244 -30.40 -11.31 2.24
C ASN A 244 -29.62 -9.98 2.40
N PRO A 245 -29.96 -8.89 1.68
CA PRO A 245 -29.31 -7.58 1.82
C PRO A 245 -29.33 -7.04 3.26
N MET A 246 -30.41 -7.25 3.99
CA MET A 246 -30.53 -6.82 5.38
C MET A 246 -29.55 -7.57 6.31
N TYR A 247 -29.35 -8.85 6.04
CA TYR A 247 -28.37 -9.66 6.76
C TYR A 247 -26.95 -9.14 6.56
N VAL A 248 -26.61 -8.69 5.33
CA VAL A 248 -25.30 -8.09 5.04
C VAL A 248 -25.09 -6.82 5.86
N ILE A 249 -26.06 -5.91 5.89
CA ILE A 249 -25.97 -4.67 6.67
C ILE A 249 -25.80 -4.99 8.16
N GLN A 250 -26.65 -5.85 8.69
CA GLN A 250 -26.62 -6.23 10.11
C GLN A 250 -25.30 -6.92 10.51
N SER A 251 -24.74 -7.74 9.64
CA SER A 251 -23.45 -8.41 9.89
C SER A 251 -22.30 -7.41 9.94
N ILE A 252 -22.30 -6.39 9.08
CA ILE A 252 -21.31 -5.31 9.09
C ILE A 252 -21.45 -4.47 10.37
N GLU A 253 -22.66 -4.11 10.77
CA GLU A 253 -22.94 -3.37 12.00
C GLU A 253 -22.54 -4.16 13.24
N ASN A 254 -22.80 -5.47 13.25
CA ASN A 254 -22.40 -6.35 14.35
C ASN A 254 -20.87 -6.39 14.51
N LEU A 255 -20.12 -6.45 13.40
CA LEU A 255 -18.66 -6.41 13.45
C LEU A 255 -18.17 -5.04 13.94
N GLU A 256 -18.81 -3.94 13.51
CA GLU A 256 -18.52 -2.60 14.02
C GLU A 256 -18.75 -2.48 15.52
N ASN A 257 -19.87 -3.00 16.03
CA ASN A 257 -20.19 -2.97 17.44
C ASN A 257 -19.25 -3.85 18.27
N LYS A 258 -18.88 -5.02 17.79
CA LYS A 258 -17.84 -5.86 18.42
C LYS A 258 -16.50 -5.12 18.49
N SER A 259 -16.09 -4.48 17.41
CA SER A 259 -14.86 -3.69 17.34
C SER A 259 -14.86 -2.51 18.31
N LYS A 260 -16.00 -1.86 18.54
CA LYS A 260 -16.16 -0.77 19.52
C LYS A 260 -16.19 -1.25 20.97
N ALA A 261 -16.68 -2.46 21.22
CA ALA A 261 -16.78 -3.03 22.55
C ALA A 261 -15.42 -3.46 23.13
N HIS A 262 -14.44 -3.69 22.29
CA HIS A 262 -13.06 -3.96 22.71
C HIS A 262 -12.28 -2.64 22.79
N ASP A 263 -12.00 -2.15 23.98
CA ASP A 263 -11.22 -0.90 24.20
C ASP A 263 -9.83 -0.92 23.58
N ILE A 264 -9.27 -2.11 23.37
CA ILE A 264 -7.95 -2.34 22.77
C ILE A 264 -8.04 -2.33 21.23
N ILE A 265 -9.19 -2.72 20.67
CA ILE A 265 -9.39 -2.91 19.24
C ILE A 265 -10.43 -1.91 18.75
N ARG A 266 -10.11 -0.64 18.79
CA ARG A 266 -10.89 0.36 18.07
C ARG A 266 -10.63 0.18 16.60
N GLY A 267 -11.50 -0.59 15.92
CA GLY A 267 -11.45 -0.74 14.47
C GLY A 267 -11.29 0.63 13.82
N THR A 268 -10.23 0.83 13.08
CA THR A 268 -9.97 2.13 12.47
C THR A 268 -11.17 2.49 11.58
N LYS A 269 -11.58 3.73 11.58
CA LYS A 269 -12.67 4.22 10.72
C LYS A 269 -12.43 3.83 9.26
N LEU A 270 -11.16 3.80 8.86
CA LEU A 270 -10.73 3.33 7.54
C LEU A 270 -11.14 1.87 7.28
N PHE A 271 -10.95 0.97 8.25
CA PHE A 271 -11.34 -0.43 8.11
C PHE A 271 -12.85 -0.60 7.85
N MET A 272 -13.67 0.12 8.61
CA MET A 272 -15.11 0.07 8.43
C MET A 272 -15.58 0.64 7.09
N ILE A 273 -14.92 1.70 6.61
CA ILE A 273 -15.16 2.26 5.28
C ILE A 273 -14.80 1.24 4.20
N LEU A 274 -13.66 0.57 4.32
CA LEU A 274 -13.25 -0.49 3.39
C LEU A 274 -14.27 -1.63 3.39
N LEU A 275 -14.64 -2.11 4.57
CA LEU A 275 -15.60 -3.19 4.73
C LEU A 275 -16.95 -2.86 4.05
N ARG A 276 -17.51 -1.68 4.34
CA ARG A 276 -18.77 -1.21 3.73
C ARG A 276 -18.66 -1.06 2.22
N SER A 277 -17.53 -0.57 1.72
CA SER A 277 -17.33 -0.34 0.28
C SER A 277 -17.16 -1.63 -0.51
N TYR A 278 -16.44 -2.63 0.02
CA TYR A 278 -16.22 -3.90 -0.66
C TYR A 278 -17.37 -4.89 -0.51
N LEU A 279 -18.00 -4.95 0.66
CA LEU A 279 -19.08 -5.86 0.99
C LEU A 279 -20.48 -5.19 0.99
N SER A 280 -20.65 -4.10 0.23
CA SER A 280 -21.98 -3.50 0.12
C SER A 280 -23.00 -4.51 -0.39
N PRO A 281 -24.27 -4.43 0.04
CA PRO A 281 -25.31 -5.40 -0.31
C PRO A 281 -25.42 -5.66 -1.82
N LYS A 282 -25.36 -4.61 -2.65
CA LYS A 282 -25.41 -4.77 -4.10
C LYS A 282 -24.19 -5.46 -4.67
N ARG A 283 -22.98 -5.14 -4.18
CA ARG A 283 -21.75 -5.81 -4.63
C ARG A 283 -21.73 -7.27 -4.22
N ALA A 284 -22.10 -7.57 -2.99
CA ALA A 284 -22.15 -8.94 -2.48
C ALA A 284 -23.11 -9.82 -3.28
N ILE A 285 -24.30 -9.28 -3.62
CA ILE A 285 -25.38 -10.01 -4.30
C ILE A 285 -25.18 -10.03 -5.82
N LYS A 286 -25.05 -8.86 -6.46
CA LYS A 286 -25.03 -8.74 -7.92
C LYS A 286 -23.67 -9.08 -8.53
N TYR A 287 -22.58 -8.51 -7.99
CA TYR A 287 -21.24 -8.67 -8.59
C TYR A 287 -20.51 -9.91 -8.10
N HIS A 288 -20.62 -10.23 -6.83
CA HIS A 288 -19.91 -11.36 -6.24
C HIS A 288 -20.73 -12.64 -6.16
N ARG A 289 -22.06 -12.55 -6.24
CA ARG A 289 -22.99 -13.71 -6.17
C ARG A 289 -22.77 -14.57 -4.92
N LEU A 290 -22.43 -13.94 -3.79
CA LEU A 290 -22.11 -14.66 -2.58
C LEU A 290 -23.34 -15.37 -2.03
N THR A 291 -23.18 -16.64 -1.67
CA THR A 291 -24.16 -17.37 -0.86
C THR A 291 -24.05 -16.93 0.60
N LYS A 292 -25.11 -17.15 1.41
CA LYS A 292 -25.08 -16.82 2.84
C LYS A 292 -23.86 -17.48 3.54
N MET A 293 -23.64 -18.75 3.29
CA MET A 293 -22.53 -19.52 3.87
C MET A 293 -21.16 -18.95 3.47
N ALA A 294 -20.98 -18.58 2.18
CA ALA A 294 -19.75 -17.95 1.72
C ALA A 294 -19.52 -16.57 2.35
N PHE A 295 -20.59 -15.80 2.52
CA PHE A 295 -20.54 -14.50 3.17
C PHE A 295 -20.15 -14.62 4.66
N ASP A 296 -20.75 -15.55 5.39
CA ASP A 296 -20.42 -15.81 6.81
C ASP A 296 -18.95 -16.23 6.96
N HIS A 297 -18.44 -17.09 6.06
CA HIS A 297 -17.02 -17.44 6.04
C HIS A 297 -16.10 -16.25 5.73
N ILE A 298 -16.51 -15.35 4.82
CA ILE A 298 -15.76 -14.12 4.53
C ILE A 298 -15.70 -13.25 5.79
N MET A 299 -16.83 -13.01 6.45
CA MET A 299 -16.89 -12.20 7.67
C MET A 299 -16.04 -12.80 8.80
N ALA A 300 -16.14 -14.10 9.04
CA ALA A 300 -15.31 -14.80 10.03
C ALA A 300 -13.81 -14.72 9.69
N THR A 301 -13.45 -14.88 8.41
CA THR A 301 -12.06 -14.77 7.96
C THR A 301 -11.51 -13.34 8.12
N ILE A 302 -12.33 -12.32 7.87
CA ILE A 302 -11.96 -10.92 8.07
C ILE A 302 -11.74 -10.64 9.56
N GLU A 303 -12.68 -11.08 10.41
CA GLU A 303 -12.60 -10.95 11.86
C GLU A 303 -11.32 -11.62 12.40
N MET A 304 -11.09 -12.88 12.04
CA MET A 304 -9.88 -13.63 12.43
C MET A 304 -8.60 -12.93 11.98
N LYS A 305 -8.50 -12.52 10.73
CA LYS A 305 -7.31 -11.83 10.21
C LYS A 305 -7.08 -10.47 10.85
N TYR A 306 -8.14 -9.79 11.27
CA TYR A 306 -8.01 -8.54 12.00
C TYR A 306 -7.33 -8.75 13.35
N TYR A 307 -7.76 -9.76 14.11
CA TYR A 307 -7.12 -10.12 15.38
C TYR A 307 -5.69 -10.61 15.19
N ASP A 308 -5.46 -11.45 14.20
CA ASP A 308 -4.12 -11.97 13.88
C ASP A 308 -3.16 -10.86 13.42
N SER A 309 -3.68 -9.72 12.94
CA SER A 309 -2.86 -8.60 12.48
C SER A 309 -2.38 -7.67 13.59
N LEU A 310 -2.91 -7.82 14.79
CA LEU A 310 -2.44 -7.04 15.94
C LEU A 310 -1.03 -7.48 16.32
N VAL A 311 -0.27 -6.52 16.86
CA VAL A 311 1.07 -6.81 17.39
C VAL A 311 0.96 -7.70 18.63
N GLU A 312 1.82 -8.68 18.74
CA GLU A 312 1.86 -9.59 19.88
C GLU A 312 2.45 -8.90 21.11
N PRO A 313 1.83 -9.06 22.30
CA PRO A 313 2.45 -8.58 23.54
C PRO A 313 3.81 -9.25 23.75
N GLY A 314 4.79 -8.45 24.14
CA GLY A 314 6.18 -8.91 24.33
C GLY A 314 7.08 -8.70 23.11
N GLU A 315 6.53 -8.25 21.96
CA GLU A 315 7.34 -7.95 20.78
C GLU A 315 8.38 -6.85 21.07
N MET A 316 9.61 -7.11 20.69
CA MET A 316 10.77 -6.22 20.91
C MET A 316 10.88 -5.19 19.78
N VAL A 317 10.04 -4.18 19.82
CA VAL A 317 9.87 -3.18 18.75
C VAL A 317 11.04 -2.19 18.64
N GLY A 318 11.82 -2.01 19.71
CA GLY A 318 12.99 -1.14 19.68
C GLY A 318 14.05 -1.58 18.68
N PRO A 319 14.58 -2.82 18.76
CA PRO A 319 15.49 -3.37 17.77
C PRO A 319 14.94 -3.37 16.35
N ILE A 320 13.65 -3.69 16.16
CA ILE A 320 12.99 -3.67 14.85
C ILE A 320 13.01 -2.26 14.24
N ALA A 321 12.70 -1.24 15.05
CA ALA A 321 12.74 0.15 14.62
C ALA A 321 14.17 0.57 14.23
N ALA A 322 15.18 0.18 15.03
CA ALA A 322 16.58 0.47 14.74
C ALA A 322 17.05 -0.16 13.42
N GLN A 323 16.67 -1.40 13.16
CA GLN A 323 16.97 -2.10 11.90
C GLN A 323 16.30 -1.45 10.70
N SER A 324 15.03 -1.06 10.83
CA SER A 324 14.29 -0.41 9.74
C SER A 324 14.87 0.96 9.35
N ILE A 325 15.41 1.71 10.32
CA ILE A 325 16.11 2.98 10.06
C ILE A 325 17.43 2.73 9.34
N ASP A 326 18.18 1.71 9.76
CA ASP A 326 19.46 1.37 9.15
C ASP A 326 19.30 0.90 7.69
N GLU A 327 18.31 0.05 7.40
CA GLU A 327 18.00 -0.42 6.04
C GLU A 327 17.73 0.76 5.08
N THR A 328 17.05 1.80 5.57
CA THR A 328 16.77 2.98 4.75
C THR A 328 17.98 3.92 4.61
N ALA A 329 18.90 3.88 5.56
CA ALA A 329 20.12 4.72 5.57
C ALA A 329 21.26 4.14 4.72
N THR A 330 21.29 2.80 4.57
CA THR A 330 22.25 2.08 3.75
C THR A 330 21.88 2.15 2.26
#